data_2c952c707c6a041271cb2399b831d625
#
_entry.id   2c952c707c6a041271cb2399b831d625
#
_cell.length_a   1.000
_cell.length_b   1.000
_cell.length_c   1.000
_cell.angle_alpha   90.00
_cell.angle_beta   90.00
_cell.angle_gamma   90.00
#
_symmetry.space_group_name_H-M   'P 1'
#
loop_
_entity.id
_entity.type
_entity.pdbx_description
1 polymer ?
#
loop_
_entity_poly.entity_id
_entity_poly.type
_entity_poly.pdbx_seq_one_letter_code
_entity_poly.pdbx_strand_id
1 'polypeptide(L)'
;MKFTEAFSQLRAWQVLKRELVLERPPWLSLWRETIRLPDGREIDDYYQLEQHDYVEIAAWRNGKVLGLWRYKHGPRRVNLGLPAGHLEDGEDALAAARRELHEEAGLASENWRSLGSYCVDGNRSRACAHIFVAHDCHTVEALASDDLETHVAEWLTPQQWGEHLAAGKVGTLGAAMAVQAGILAISK
;
A
#
# COMPACT_ATOMS: atom_id res chain seq x y z
N MET A 1 20.12 27.45 13.34
CA MET A 1 19.84 26.23 14.16
C MET A 1 20.24 25.03 13.32
N LYS A 2 21.09 24.13 13.83
CA LYS A 2 21.48 22.92 13.10
C LYS A 2 20.28 21.96 13.05
N PHE A 3 20.12 21.19 11.96
CA PHE A 3 19.00 20.26 11.77
C PHE A 3 18.76 19.35 12.98
N THR A 4 19.83 18.84 13.60
CA THR A 4 19.83 17.99 14.80
C THR A 4 19.18 18.67 16.01
N GLU A 5 19.39 19.97 16.21
CA GLU A 5 18.80 20.73 17.32
C GLU A 5 17.31 20.97 17.12
N ALA A 6 16.88 21.27 15.88
CA ALA A 6 15.47 21.40 15.54
C ALA A 6 14.73 20.08 15.71
N PHE A 7 15.33 18.97 15.26
CA PHE A 7 14.73 17.65 15.36
C PHE A 7 14.50 17.21 16.82
N SER A 8 15.44 17.52 17.72
CA SER A 8 15.31 17.19 19.14
C SER A 8 14.18 17.90 19.88
N GLN A 9 13.60 18.95 19.30
CA GLN A 9 12.48 19.70 19.85
C GLN A 9 11.11 19.18 19.42
N LEU A 10 11.05 18.31 18.41
CA LEU A 10 9.79 17.70 17.98
C LEU A 10 9.23 16.79 19.09
N ARG A 11 7.96 16.94 19.37
CA ARG A 11 7.24 16.15 20.37
C ARG A 11 6.00 15.52 19.74
N ALA A 12 5.70 14.30 20.19
CA ALA A 12 4.45 13.64 19.83
C ALA A 12 3.26 14.38 20.42
N TRP A 13 2.14 14.33 19.72
CA TRP A 13 0.86 14.80 20.24
C TRP A 13 0.30 13.77 21.22
N GLN A 14 -0.47 14.23 22.19
CA GLN A 14 -1.06 13.39 23.21
C GLN A 14 -2.54 13.17 22.91
N VAL A 15 -2.96 11.92 22.80
CA VAL A 15 -4.38 11.57 22.75
C VAL A 15 -4.93 11.62 24.19
N LEU A 16 -5.89 12.49 24.44
CA LEU A 16 -6.55 12.66 25.73
C LEU A 16 -7.82 11.84 25.85
N LYS A 17 -8.58 11.75 24.75
CA LYS A 17 -9.85 11.02 24.67
C LYS A 17 -10.00 10.45 23.27
N ARG A 18 -10.67 9.30 23.18
CA ARG A 18 -10.99 8.64 21.92
C ARG A 18 -12.42 8.11 21.98
N GLU A 19 -13.23 8.41 20.98
CA GLU A 19 -14.64 8.02 20.88
C GLU A 19 -14.90 7.39 19.50
N LEU A 20 -15.53 6.23 19.52
CA LEU A 20 -15.97 5.55 18.30
C LEU A 20 -17.16 6.30 17.71
N VAL A 21 -17.03 6.78 16.46
CA VAL A 21 -18.08 7.51 15.73
C VAL A 21 -18.86 6.56 14.81
N LEU A 22 -18.14 5.69 14.11
CA LEU A 22 -18.70 4.72 13.17
C LEU A 22 -17.85 3.46 13.15
N GLU A 23 -18.52 2.31 13.15
CA GLU A 23 -17.87 1.02 12.97
C GLU A 23 -18.58 0.25 11.85
N ARG A 24 -17.80 -0.27 10.90
CA ARG A 24 -18.28 -1.09 9.77
C ARG A 24 -17.25 -2.18 9.46
N PRO A 25 -17.18 -3.22 10.31
CA PRO A 25 -16.26 -4.33 10.07
C PRO A 25 -16.62 -5.09 8.78
N PRO A 26 -15.64 -5.64 8.08
CA PRO A 26 -14.20 -5.51 8.30
C PRO A 26 -13.59 -4.24 7.70
N TRP A 27 -14.38 -3.35 7.10
CA TRP A 27 -13.93 -2.31 6.19
C TRP A 27 -13.24 -1.13 6.86
N LEU A 28 -13.87 -0.59 7.94
CA LEU A 28 -13.32 0.59 8.61
C LEU A 28 -13.97 0.85 9.98
N SER A 29 -13.20 1.57 10.83
CA SER A 29 -13.73 2.28 11.99
C SER A 29 -13.29 3.74 11.95
N LEU A 30 -14.21 4.64 12.27
CA LEU A 30 -13.96 6.09 12.37
C LEU A 30 -13.99 6.50 13.83
N TRP A 31 -12.92 7.12 14.27
CA TRP A 31 -12.73 7.61 15.62
C TRP A 31 -12.65 9.13 15.65
N ARG A 32 -13.20 9.74 16.68
CA ARG A 32 -12.98 11.13 17.05
C ARG A 32 -12.05 11.17 18.24
N GLU A 33 -10.99 11.95 18.14
CA GLU A 33 -9.99 12.10 19.20
C GLU A 33 -9.93 13.54 19.69
N THR A 34 -9.80 13.71 21.02
CA THR A 34 -9.32 14.93 21.62
C THR A 34 -7.83 14.81 21.81
N ILE A 35 -7.06 15.67 21.18
CA ILE A 35 -5.60 15.65 21.19
C ILE A 35 -5.04 16.93 21.79
N ARG A 36 -3.89 16.83 22.48
CA ARG A 36 -3.11 17.97 22.95
C ARG A 36 -1.82 18.10 22.16
N LEU A 37 -1.61 19.30 21.63
CA LEU A 37 -0.40 19.67 20.90
C LEU A 37 0.76 19.97 21.86
N PRO A 38 2.04 19.98 21.38
CA PRO A 38 3.20 20.30 22.20
C PRO A 38 3.18 21.68 22.85
N ASP A 39 2.44 22.62 22.29
CA ASP A 39 2.25 23.98 22.83
C ASP A 39 1.11 24.10 23.85
N GLY A 40 0.45 22.98 24.17
CA GLY A 40 -0.64 22.89 25.13
C GLY A 40 -2.04 23.13 24.57
N ARG A 41 -2.18 23.53 23.29
CA ARG A 41 -3.50 23.64 22.65
C ARG A 41 -4.17 22.29 22.54
N GLU A 42 -5.47 22.26 22.71
CA GLU A 42 -6.30 21.08 22.53
C GLU A 42 -7.18 21.22 21.28
N ILE A 43 -7.35 20.09 20.57
CA ILE A 43 -8.24 19.94 19.42
C ILE A 43 -9.16 18.78 19.75
N ASP A 44 -10.47 18.97 19.71
CA ASP A 44 -11.47 18.00 20.16
C ASP A 44 -12.24 17.32 19.03
N ASP A 45 -11.88 17.61 17.79
CA ASP A 45 -12.52 17.11 16.58
C ASP A 45 -11.51 16.50 15.59
N TYR A 46 -10.45 15.86 16.10
CA TYR A 46 -9.48 15.19 15.26
C TYR A 46 -9.97 13.78 14.90
N TYR A 47 -10.19 13.53 13.61
CA TYR A 47 -10.72 12.26 13.15
C TYR A 47 -9.62 11.31 12.68
N GLN A 48 -9.69 10.05 13.15
CA GLN A 48 -8.81 8.97 12.75
C GLN A 48 -9.61 7.84 12.12
N LEU A 49 -9.12 7.33 10.98
CA LEU A 49 -9.66 6.21 10.27
C LEU A 49 -8.80 4.96 10.56
N GLU A 50 -9.41 3.90 11.03
CA GLU A 50 -8.79 2.58 11.14
C GLU A 50 -9.26 1.70 9.98
N GLN A 51 -8.30 1.13 9.28
CA GLN A 51 -8.47 0.23 8.15
C GLN A 51 -7.39 -0.86 8.26
N HIS A 52 -7.56 -1.96 7.54
CA HIS A 52 -6.52 -2.97 7.44
C HIS A 52 -5.28 -2.43 6.73
N ASP A 53 -4.13 -2.94 7.15
CA ASP A 53 -2.90 -2.82 6.37
C ASP A 53 -3.06 -3.58 5.05
N TYR A 54 -2.24 -3.27 4.06
CA TYR A 54 -2.25 -3.96 2.78
C TYR A 54 -0.85 -4.12 2.21
N VAL A 55 -0.72 -5.03 1.26
CA VAL A 55 0.52 -5.27 0.51
C VAL A 55 0.42 -4.73 -0.91
N GLU A 56 1.54 -4.28 -1.46
CA GLU A 56 1.72 -3.98 -2.89
C GLU A 56 2.96 -4.71 -3.39
N ILE A 57 2.85 -5.42 -4.52
CA ILE A 57 3.87 -6.36 -4.97
C ILE A 57 4.38 -5.98 -6.36
N ALA A 58 5.63 -5.54 -6.47
CA ALA A 58 6.32 -5.42 -7.74
C ALA A 58 6.85 -6.79 -8.16
N ALA A 59 6.05 -7.54 -8.92
CA ALA A 59 6.39 -8.88 -9.41
C ALA A 59 7.24 -8.80 -10.68
N TRP A 60 8.45 -9.38 -10.65
CA TRP A 60 9.43 -9.32 -11.72
C TRP A 60 9.60 -10.66 -12.43
N ARG A 61 9.65 -10.60 -13.78
CA ARG A 61 10.01 -11.72 -14.64
C ARG A 61 10.65 -11.21 -15.93
N ASN A 62 11.82 -11.73 -16.30
CA ASN A 62 12.50 -11.40 -17.56
C ASN A 62 12.67 -9.88 -17.80
N GLY A 63 13.07 -9.13 -16.77
CA GLY A 63 13.31 -7.69 -16.87
C GLY A 63 12.03 -6.82 -16.95
N LYS A 64 10.86 -7.42 -16.71
CA LYS A 64 9.56 -6.74 -16.73
C LYS A 64 8.87 -6.86 -15.39
N VAL A 65 8.03 -5.87 -15.07
CA VAL A 65 7.13 -5.86 -13.90
C VAL A 65 5.71 -6.12 -14.36
N LEU A 66 5.00 -6.96 -13.63
CA LEU A 66 3.59 -7.23 -13.87
C LEU A 66 2.77 -5.99 -13.54
N GLY A 67 1.90 -5.60 -14.46
CA GLY A 67 0.85 -4.61 -14.26
C GLY A 67 -0.53 -5.24 -14.41
N LEU A 68 -1.47 -4.78 -13.62
CA LEU A 68 -2.87 -5.18 -13.66
C LEU A 68 -3.75 -3.98 -14.00
N TRP A 69 -4.35 -4.00 -15.20
CA TRP A 69 -5.37 -3.04 -15.58
C TRP A 69 -6.70 -3.44 -14.96
N ARG A 70 -7.22 -2.62 -14.06
CA ARG A 70 -8.50 -2.87 -13.39
C ARG A 70 -9.24 -1.59 -13.03
N TYR A 71 -10.56 -1.68 -12.93
CA TYR A 71 -11.36 -0.59 -12.38
C TYR A 71 -11.15 -0.51 -10.88
N LYS A 72 -10.87 0.67 -10.36
CA LYS A 72 -10.86 0.94 -8.92
C LYS A 72 -11.93 1.97 -8.60
N HIS A 73 -12.80 1.64 -7.65
CA HIS A 73 -13.96 2.48 -7.32
C HIS A 73 -13.57 3.79 -6.63
N GLY A 74 -12.48 3.83 -5.87
CA GLY A 74 -11.99 5.07 -5.25
C GLY A 74 -11.73 6.18 -6.29
N PRO A 75 -10.82 5.98 -7.25
CA PRO A 75 -10.58 6.94 -8.34
C PRO A 75 -11.66 6.91 -9.44
N ARG A 76 -12.62 5.98 -9.40
CA ARG A 76 -13.74 5.80 -10.36
C ARG A 76 -13.30 5.69 -11.82
N ARG A 77 -12.21 4.98 -12.06
CA ARG A 77 -11.68 4.76 -13.42
C ARG A 77 -10.90 3.45 -13.51
N VAL A 78 -10.71 2.98 -14.74
CA VAL A 78 -9.73 1.94 -15.03
C VAL A 78 -8.33 2.56 -14.89
N ASN A 79 -7.46 1.88 -14.18
CA ASN A 79 -6.08 2.29 -14.02
C ASN A 79 -5.14 1.07 -13.95
N LEU A 80 -3.87 1.35 -14.16
CA LEU A 80 -2.79 0.39 -14.01
C LEU A 80 -2.36 0.35 -12.54
N GLY A 81 -2.28 -0.83 -11.97
CA GLY A 81 -1.80 -1.10 -10.63
C GLY A 81 -0.89 -2.32 -10.59
N LEU A 82 -0.55 -2.74 -9.40
CA LEU A 82 0.21 -3.95 -9.10
C LEU A 82 -0.71 -4.97 -8.40
N PRO A 83 -0.31 -6.24 -8.29
CA PRO A 83 -0.93 -7.17 -7.35
C PRO A 83 -0.89 -6.58 -5.94
N ALA A 84 -2.04 -6.57 -5.26
CA ALA A 84 -2.20 -5.90 -3.99
C ALA A 84 -3.49 -6.32 -3.27
N GLY A 85 -3.44 -6.53 -1.96
CA GLY A 85 -4.60 -6.83 -1.16
C GLY A 85 -4.39 -6.59 0.33
N HIS A 86 -5.47 -6.68 1.09
CA HIS A 86 -5.44 -6.46 2.53
C HIS A 86 -4.84 -7.65 3.29
N LEU A 87 -4.21 -7.35 4.42
CA LEU A 87 -3.81 -8.38 5.36
C LEU A 87 -5.06 -8.94 6.04
N GLU A 88 -5.11 -10.25 6.23
CA GLU A 88 -6.08 -10.89 7.11
C GLU A 88 -5.67 -10.73 8.57
N ASP A 89 -6.62 -10.97 9.49
CA ASP A 89 -6.38 -10.82 10.93
C ASP A 89 -5.23 -11.72 11.41
N GLY A 90 -4.16 -11.09 11.90
CA GLY A 90 -2.96 -11.78 12.37
C GLY A 90 -2.02 -12.31 11.29
N GLU A 91 -2.29 -12.02 10.03
CA GLU A 91 -1.44 -12.43 8.91
C GLU A 91 -0.13 -11.63 8.87
N ASP A 92 0.98 -12.32 8.60
CA ASP A 92 2.26 -11.69 8.31
C ASP A 92 2.25 -11.05 6.92
N ALA A 93 2.83 -9.85 6.79
CA ALA A 93 2.81 -9.09 5.55
C ALA A 93 3.45 -9.81 4.35
N LEU A 94 4.49 -10.64 4.57
CA LEU A 94 5.08 -11.44 3.49
C LEU A 94 4.16 -12.61 3.11
N ALA A 95 3.47 -13.21 4.08
CA ALA A 95 2.48 -14.25 3.82
C ALA A 95 1.33 -13.69 2.97
N ALA A 96 0.78 -12.51 3.35
CA ALA A 96 -0.21 -11.79 2.56
C ALA A 96 0.28 -11.51 1.14
N ALA A 97 1.52 -11.02 0.97
CA ALA A 97 2.08 -10.75 -0.34
C ALA A 97 2.18 -12.00 -1.23
N ARG A 98 2.52 -13.17 -0.65
CA ARG A 98 2.56 -14.44 -1.38
C ARG A 98 1.17 -14.90 -1.78
N ARG A 99 0.20 -14.80 -0.87
CA ARG A 99 -1.20 -15.14 -1.12
C ARG A 99 -1.78 -14.28 -2.24
N GLU A 100 -1.68 -12.96 -2.13
CA GLU A 100 -2.21 -12.01 -3.12
C GLU A 100 -1.56 -12.18 -4.51
N LEU A 101 -0.25 -12.40 -4.58
CA LEU A 101 0.43 -12.68 -5.85
C LEU A 101 -0.10 -13.96 -6.51
N HIS A 102 -0.39 -14.97 -5.72
CA HIS A 102 -0.94 -16.23 -6.20
C HIS A 102 -2.41 -16.04 -6.65
N GLU A 103 -3.25 -15.43 -5.83
CA GLU A 103 -4.68 -15.26 -6.08
C GLU A 103 -4.95 -14.34 -7.27
N GLU A 104 -4.32 -13.17 -7.29
CA GLU A 104 -4.56 -12.19 -8.36
C GLU A 104 -3.82 -12.48 -9.66
N ALA A 105 -2.67 -13.14 -9.61
CA ALA A 105 -1.82 -13.28 -10.80
C ALA A 105 -1.47 -14.72 -11.19
N GLY A 106 -1.80 -15.74 -10.39
CA GLY A 106 -1.37 -17.11 -10.62
C GLY A 106 0.16 -17.24 -10.65
N LEU A 107 0.84 -16.48 -9.82
CA LEU A 107 2.30 -16.43 -9.76
C LEU A 107 2.83 -16.82 -8.38
N ALA A 108 4.04 -17.36 -8.36
CA ALA A 108 4.84 -17.55 -7.15
C ALA A 108 6.27 -17.07 -7.34
N SER A 109 6.97 -16.83 -6.23
CA SER A 109 8.39 -16.53 -6.18
C SER A 109 8.99 -17.07 -4.88
N GLU A 110 10.25 -17.49 -4.93
CA GLU A 110 11.05 -17.80 -3.74
C GLU A 110 11.99 -16.64 -3.34
N ASN A 111 12.10 -15.61 -4.19
CA ASN A 111 13.04 -14.51 -4.03
C ASN A 111 12.30 -13.20 -3.74
N TRP A 112 12.12 -12.91 -2.45
CA TRP A 112 11.38 -11.76 -1.96
C TRP A 112 12.28 -10.74 -1.28
N ARG A 113 11.98 -9.46 -1.51
CA ARG A 113 12.63 -8.35 -0.82
C ARG A 113 11.57 -7.36 -0.34
N SER A 114 11.55 -7.09 0.97
CA SER A 114 10.78 -5.97 1.52
C SER A 114 11.44 -4.64 1.17
N LEU A 115 10.66 -3.68 0.72
CA LEU A 115 11.07 -2.30 0.48
C LEU A 115 10.58 -1.35 1.58
N GLY A 116 9.94 -1.87 2.60
CA GLY A 116 9.47 -1.12 3.77
C GLY A 116 7.96 -1.07 3.91
N SER A 117 7.54 -0.45 5.01
CA SER A 117 6.13 -0.19 5.34
C SER A 117 5.92 1.31 5.45
N TYR A 118 4.85 1.81 4.86
CA TYR A 118 4.59 3.24 4.75
C TYR A 118 3.16 3.54 5.17
N CYS A 119 3.00 4.52 6.07
CA CYS A 119 1.68 5.00 6.45
C CYS A 119 0.96 5.60 5.24
N VAL A 120 -0.29 5.22 5.03
CA VAL A 120 -1.08 5.62 3.85
C VAL A 120 -1.54 7.07 3.92
N ASP A 121 -1.95 7.51 5.11
CA ASP A 121 -2.34 8.90 5.38
C ASP A 121 -1.80 9.32 6.74
N GLY A 122 -0.71 10.08 6.74
CA GLY A 122 0.00 10.49 7.95
C GLY A 122 -0.81 11.40 8.91
N ASN A 123 -1.98 11.85 8.50
CA ASN A 123 -2.84 12.67 9.34
C ASN A 123 -4.08 11.93 9.85
N ARG A 124 -4.60 10.97 9.08
CA ARG A 124 -5.94 10.42 9.34
C ARG A 124 -6.01 8.91 9.44
N SER A 125 -4.99 8.18 9.03
CA SER A 125 -5.02 6.72 9.07
C SER A 125 -3.70 6.16 9.59
N ARG A 126 -3.80 5.09 10.37
CA ARG A 126 -2.63 4.33 10.83
C ARG A 126 -2.33 3.15 9.91
N ALA A 127 -3.20 2.87 8.94
CA ALA A 127 -3.00 1.79 7.99
C ALA A 127 -1.68 1.95 7.23
N CYS A 128 -0.98 0.85 7.04
CA CYS A 128 0.30 0.79 6.34
C CYS A 128 0.17 0.04 5.01
N ALA A 129 0.88 0.54 4.01
CA ALA A 129 1.20 -0.18 2.79
C ALA A 129 2.56 -0.89 2.98
N HIS A 130 2.57 -2.21 2.91
CA HIS A 130 3.79 -3.02 2.95
C HIS A 130 4.23 -3.33 1.53
N ILE A 131 5.40 -2.83 1.13
CA ILE A 131 5.88 -2.92 -0.25
C ILE A 131 6.88 -4.05 -0.40
N PHE A 132 6.63 -4.91 -1.37
CA PHE A 132 7.51 -6.04 -1.69
C PHE A 132 7.92 -6.06 -3.16
N VAL A 133 9.11 -6.59 -3.40
CA VAL A 133 9.53 -7.07 -4.71
C VAL A 133 9.57 -8.59 -4.67
N ALA A 134 8.93 -9.23 -5.65
CA ALA A 134 9.04 -10.65 -5.93
C ALA A 134 9.87 -10.82 -7.21
N HIS A 135 11.05 -11.41 -7.11
CA HIS A 135 11.93 -11.69 -8.25
C HIS A 135 11.66 -13.08 -8.83
N ASP A 136 12.02 -13.25 -10.09
CA ASP A 136 11.98 -14.56 -10.77
C ASP A 136 10.61 -15.25 -10.69
N CYS A 137 9.55 -14.45 -10.79
CA CYS A 137 8.19 -14.95 -10.72
C CYS A 137 7.91 -15.99 -11.80
N HIS A 138 7.29 -17.09 -11.40
CA HIS A 138 6.88 -18.17 -12.30
C HIS A 138 5.40 -18.47 -12.13
N THR A 139 4.80 -19.01 -13.18
CA THR A 139 3.37 -19.37 -13.19
C THR A 139 3.14 -20.63 -12.35
N VAL A 140 2.10 -20.58 -11.54
CA VAL A 140 1.57 -21.71 -10.77
C VAL A 140 0.09 -21.90 -11.11
N GLU A 141 -0.51 -22.99 -10.64
CA GLU A 141 -1.95 -23.18 -10.80
C GLU A 141 -2.71 -22.06 -10.11
N ALA A 142 -3.57 -21.35 -10.85
CA ALA A 142 -4.33 -20.24 -10.30
C ALA A 142 -5.31 -20.75 -9.23
N LEU A 143 -5.36 -20.07 -8.09
CA LEU A 143 -6.41 -20.28 -7.10
C LEU A 143 -7.70 -19.61 -7.60
N ALA A 144 -8.85 -20.18 -7.21
CA ALA A 144 -10.11 -19.47 -7.39
C ALA A 144 -10.09 -18.22 -6.51
N SER A 145 -10.17 -17.05 -7.11
CA SER A 145 -10.28 -15.79 -6.40
C SER A 145 -11.75 -15.42 -6.25
N ASP A 146 -12.17 -15.03 -5.05
CA ASP A 146 -13.47 -14.42 -4.78
C ASP A 146 -13.46 -12.90 -5.06
N ASP A 147 -12.42 -12.40 -5.74
CA ASP A 147 -12.23 -10.99 -6.03
C ASP A 147 -13.36 -10.43 -6.90
N LEU A 148 -13.95 -9.34 -6.45
CA LEU A 148 -14.97 -8.61 -7.21
C LEU A 148 -14.37 -7.87 -8.43
N GLU A 149 -13.03 -7.75 -8.48
CA GLU A 149 -12.32 -6.99 -9.50
C GLU A 149 -11.80 -7.89 -10.62
N THR A 150 -12.32 -7.69 -11.82
CA THR A 150 -11.71 -8.27 -13.02
C THR A 150 -10.52 -7.42 -13.47
N HIS A 151 -9.45 -8.07 -13.93
CA HIS A 151 -8.26 -7.37 -14.40
C HIS A 151 -7.72 -7.97 -15.71
N VAL A 152 -6.89 -7.17 -16.39
CA VAL A 152 -6.08 -7.60 -17.54
C VAL A 152 -4.62 -7.45 -17.15
N ALA A 153 -3.88 -8.55 -17.18
CA ALA A 153 -2.47 -8.59 -16.82
C ALA A 153 -1.58 -8.20 -18.02
N GLU A 154 -0.58 -7.39 -17.76
CA GLU A 154 0.41 -6.95 -18.75
C GLU A 154 1.82 -6.90 -18.15
N TRP A 155 2.81 -7.47 -18.84
CA TRP A 155 4.20 -7.42 -18.44
C TRP A 155 4.89 -6.21 -19.09
N LEU A 156 5.27 -5.23 -18.29
CA LEU A 156 5.80 -3.93 -18.72
C LEU A 156 7.26 -3.77 -18.34
N THR A 157 8.05 -3.21 -19.24
CA THR A 157 9.41 -2.78 -18.94
C THR A 157 9.41 -1.59 -17.98
N PRO A 158 10.51 -1.32 -17.25
CA PRO A 158 10.64 -0.09 -16.44
C PRO A 158 10.36 1.19 -17.21
N GLN A 159 10.76 1.26 -18.49
CA GLN A 159 10.47 2.41 -19.35
C GLN A 159 8.96 2.58 -19.59
N GLN A 160 8.25 1.51 -19.95
CA GLN A 160 6.80 1.53 -20.15
C GLN A 160 6.05 1.93 -18.88
N TRP A 161 6.48 1.43 -17.72
CA TRP A 161 5.95 1.88 -16.44
C TRP A 161 6.14 3.38 -16.21
N GLY A 162 7.33 3.92 -16.53
CA GLY A 162 7.61 5.36 -16.48
C GLY A 162 6.68 6.17 -17.39
N GLU A 163 6.43 5.69 -18.61
CA GLU A 163 5.50 6.31 -19.56
C GLU A 163 4.05 6.31 -19.03
N HIS A 164 3.59 5.20 -18.45
CA HIS A 164 2.27 5.10 -17.85
C HIS A 164 2.12 5.98 -16.60
N LEU A 165 3.15 6.08 -15.75
CA LEU A 165 3.18 6.99 -14.62
C LEU A 165 3.06 8.45 -15.08
N ALA A 166 3.87 8.85 -16.07
CA ALA A 166 3.85 10.21 -16.64
C ALA A 166 2.50 10.55 -17.29
N ALA A 167 1.84 9.56 -17.90
CA ALA A 167 0.53 9.71 -18.52
C ALA A 167 -0.64 9.66 -17.53
N GLY A 168 -0.39 9.54 -16.21
CA GLY A 168 -1.42 9.46 -15.17
C GLY A 168 -2.28 8.19 -15.22
N LYS A 169 -1.77 7.11 -15.81
CA LYS A 169 -2.48 5.82 -15.90
C LYS A 169 -2.42 5.01 -14.61
N VAL A 170 -1.40 5.22 -13.78
CA VAL A 170 -1.30 4.62 -12.45
C VAL A 170 -2.17 5.43 -11.48
N GLY A 171 -3.19 4.79 -10.92
CA GLY A 171 -4.29 5.51 -10.25
C GLY A 171 -4.17 5.60 -8.73
N THR A 172 -3.26 4.84 -8.12
CA THR A 172 -3.08 4.81 -6.67
C THR A 172 -1.66 5.19 -6.28
N LEU A 173 -1.52 5.86 -5.14
CA LEU A 173 -0.21 6.27 -4.62
C LEU A 173 0.64 5.05 -4.24
N GLY A 174 0.02 4.02 -3.66
CA GLY A 174 0.70 2.77 -3.30
C GLY A 174 1.37 2.12 -4.51
N ALA A 175 0.61 1.88 -5.59
CA ALA A 175 1.15 1.30 -6.83
C ALA A 175 2.24 2.19 -7.46
N ALA A 176 2.03 3.51 -7.52
CA ALA A 176 3.02 4.43 -8.06
C ALA A 176 4.35 4.38 -7.27
N MET A 177 4.26 4.36 -5.95
CA MET A 177 5.43 4.26 -5.06
C MET A 177 6.10 2.89 -5.18
N ALA A 178 5.31 1.81 -5.14
CA ALA A 178 5.83 0.44 -5.15
C ALA A 178 6.58 0.11 -6.44
N VAL A 179 6.03 0.48 -7.60
CA VAL A 179 6.71 0.25 -8.87
C VAL A 179 7.99 1.07 -9.00
N GLN A 180 7.99 2.33 -8.58
CA GLN A 180 9.19 3.17 -8.60
C GLN A 180 10.27 2.65 -7.67
N ALA A 181 9.92 2.31 -6.43
CA ALA A 181 10.84 1.73 -5.47
C ALA A 181 11.38 0.38 -5.94
N GLY A 182 10.53 -0.47 -6.54
CA GLY A 182 10.92 -1.74 -7.13
C GLY A 182 11.93 -1.58 -8.29
N ILE A 183 11.70 -0.65 -9.21
CA ILE A 183 12.62 -0.34 -10.31
C ILE A 183 13.99 0.14 -9.77
N LEU A 184 13.98 1.07 -8.82
CA LEU A 184 15.21 1.59 -8.21
C LEU A 184 15.99 0.52 -7.43
N ALA A 185 15.30 -0.45 -6.83
CA ALA A 185 15.93 -1.52 -6.05
C ALA A 185 16.72 -2.51 -6.94
N ILE A 186 16.38 -2.62 -8.22
CA ILE A 186 17.03 -3.55 -9.17
C ILE A 186 18.14 -2.87 -9.97
N SER A 187 18.10 -1.54 -10.09
CA SER A 187 19.11 -0.76 -10.82
C SER A 187 20.45 -0.65 -10.09
N LYS A 188 20.57 -1.29 -8.94
CA LYS A 188 21.79 -1.38 -8.11
C LYS A 188 22.39 -2.78 -8.15
#